data_6d45c1a7c2ea235278f4282ccca94d07
#
_entry.id   6d45c1a7c2ea235278f4282ccca94d07
#
_cell.length_a   1.000
_cell.length_b   1.000
_cell.length_c   1.000
_cell.angle_alpha   90.00
_cell.angle_beta   90.00
_cell.angle_gamma   90.00
#
_symmetry.space_group_name_H-M   'P 1'
#
loop_
_entity.id
_entity.type
_entity.pdbx_description
1 polymer ?
#
loop_
_entity_poly.entity_id
_entity_poly.type
_entity_poly.pdbx_seq_one_letter_code
_entity_poly.pdbx_strand_id
1 'polypeptide(L)'
;MSLFEKYTKAWNKSDISAFLECHHDDYELVSHSTGVVKKMDDIDWDQMMGWMVAANVEKHRCIYENDDLIVEHQIIGYESGDREALMLVHVLKDGLIWRTESGATPLS
;
A
#
# COMPACT_ATOMS: atom_id res chain seq x y z
N MET A 1 -12.56 -7.18 -12.51
CA MET A 1 -11.40 -7.14 -11.58
C MET A 1 -11.65 -6.05 -10.55
N SER A 2 -11.57 -6.39 -9.28
CA SER A 2 -11.77 -5.42 -8.20
C SER A 2 -10.61 -4.43 -8.12
N LEU A 3 -10.80 -3.32 -7.42
CA LEU A 3 -9.72 -2.35 -7.22
C LEU A 3 -8.55 -2.98 -6.45
N PHE A 4 -8.84 -3.81 -5.44
CA PHE A 4 -7.80 -4.53 -4.70
C PHE A 4 -6.99 -5.45 -5.63
N GLU A 5 -7.65 -6.15 -6.54
CA GLU A 5 -6.98 -7.02 -7.50
C GLU A 5 -6.09 -6.23 -8.45
N LYS A 6 -6.57 -5.08 -8.95
CA LYS A 6 -5.77 -4.19 -9.82
C LYS A 6 -4.55 -3.66 -9.09
N TYR A 7 -4.75 -3.21 -7.86
CA TYR A 7 -3.71 -2.68 -6.99
C TYR A 7 -2.64 -3.74 -6.72
N THR A 8 -3.06 -4.94 -6.33
CA THR A 8 -2.16 -6.05 -6.02
C THR A 8 -1.38 -6.51 -7.25
N LYS A 9 -2.04 -6.59 -8.40
CA LYS A 9 -1.39 -6.97 -9.65
C LYS A 9 -0.32 -5.97 -10.04
N ALA A 10 -0.60 -4.67 -9.92
CA ALA A 10 0.36 -3.62 -10.23
C ALA A 10 1.59 -3.72 -9.30
N TRP A 11 1.36 -3.93 -8.01
CA TRP A 11 2.45 -4.14 -7.05
C TRP A 11 3.31 -5.34 -7.42
N ASN A 12 2.68 -6.50 -7.66
CA ASN A 12 3.40 -7.75 -7.95
C ASN A 12 4.21 -7.68 -9.24
N LYS A 13 3.77 -6.87 -10.21
CA LYS A 13 4.46 -6.68 -11.48
C LYS A 13 5.44 -5.50 -11.46
N SER A 14 5.53 -4.81 -10.33
CA SER A 14 6.31 -3.57 -10.19
C SER A 14 5.96 -2.55 -11.27
N ASP A 15 4.68 -2.48 -11.62
CA ASP A 15 4.16 -1.57 -12.64
C ASP A 15 3.67 -0.29 -11.97
N ILE A 16 4.56 0.71 -11.89
CA ILE A 16 4.26 1.96 -11.18
C ILE A 16 3.14 2.74 -11.84
N SER A 17 3.04 2.73 -13.16
CA SER A 17 1.96 3.44 -13.87
C SER A 17 0.60 2.87 -13.52
N ALA A 18 0.46 1.54 -13.57
CA ALA A 18 -0.79 0.85 -13.20
C ALA A 18 -1.10 1.05 -11.73
N PHE A 19 -0.08 1.08 -10.88
CA PHE A 19 -0.23 1.32 -9.45
C PHE A 19 -0.79 2.71 -9.19
N LEU A 20 -0.23 3.74 -9.83
CA LEU A 20 -0.69 5.13 -9.72
C LEU A 20 -2.11 5.31 -10.23
N GLU A 21 -2.50 4.58 -11.28
CA GLU A 21 -3.87 4.63 -11.81
C GLU A 21 -4.94 4.18 -10.80
N CYS A 22 -4.54 3.41 -9.77
CA CYS A 22 -5.44 3.00 -8.70
C CYS A 22 -5.66 4.09 -7.65
N HIS A 23 -4.93 5.19 -7.72
CA HIS A 23 -4.93 6.24 -6.69
C HIS A 23 -5.59 7.52 -7.17
N HIS A 24 -6.32 8.17 -6.26
CA HIS A 24 -6.93 9.46 -6.50
C HIS A 24 -5.85 10.56 -6.58
N ASP A 25 -6.11 11.62 -7.36
CA ASP A 25 -5.17 12.75 -7.49
C ASP A 25 -4.86 13.41 -6.14
N ASP A 26 -5.81 13.40 -5.22
CA ASP A 26 -5.67 13.97 -3.87
C ASP A 26 -5.16 12.95 -2.85
N TYR A 27 -4.55 11.88 -3.30
CA TYR A 27 -4.08 10.79 -2.44
C TYR A 27 -3.20 11.27 -1.29
N GLU A 28 -3.40 10.67 -0.10
CA GLU A 28 -2.52 10.87 1.03
C GLU A 28 -2.22 9.54 1.73
N LEU A 29 -0.98 9.43 2.21
CA LEU A 29 -0.50 8.27 2.95
C LEU A 29 -0.20 8.67 4.38
N VAL A 30 -0.81 7.99 5.34
CA VAL A 30 -0.62 8.25 6.76
C VAL A 30 0.08 7.06 7.40
N SER A 31 1.21 7.32 8.06
CA SER A 31 1.91 6.29 8.84
C SER A 31 1.53 6.43 10.31
N HIS A 32 0.91 5.40 10.88
CA HIS A 32 0.52 5.42 12.28
C HIS A 32 1.73 5.39 13.22
N SER A 33 2.80 4.72 12.81
CA SER A 33 3.98 4.59 13.67
C SER A 33 4.76 5.91 13.84
N THR A 34 4.71 6.80 12.84
CA THR A 34 5.44 8.07 12.86
C THR A 34 4.53 9.28 12.95
N GLY A 35 3.25 9.13 12.63
CA GLY A 35 2.30 10.24 12.52
C GLY A 35 2.50 11.10 11.28
N VAL A 36 3.40 10.71 10.38
CA VAL A 36 3.68 11.48 9.16
C VAL A 36 2.57 11.28 8.14
N VAL A 37 2.13 12.40 7.52
CA VAL A 37 1.17 12.40 6.41
C VAL A 37 1.91 12.88 5.16
N LYS A 38 1.87 12.07 4.11
CA LYS A 38 2.46 12.43 2.80
C LYS A 38 1.37 12.54 1.76
N LYS A 39 1.36 13.65 1.02
CA LYS A 39 0.48 13.83 -0.12
C LYS A 39 1.10 13.22 -1.37
N MET A 40 0.33 13.17 -2.47
CA MET A 40 0.78 12.59 -3.74
C MET A 40 2.15 13.16 -4.17
N ASP A 41 2.34 14.48 -4.07
CA ASP A 41 3.57 15.14 -4.50
C ASP A 41 4.75 14.94 -3.54
N ASP A 42 4.48 14.52 -2.31
CA ASP A 42 5.52 14.30 -1.29
C ASP A 42 6.12 12.90 -1.36
N ILE A 43 5.49 11.99 -2.11
CA ILE A 43 5.91 10.60 -2.18
C ILE A 43 6.93 10.43 -3.31
N ASP A 44 8.06 9.82 -2.96
CA ASP A 44 9.05 9.42 -3.95
C ASP A 44 8.62 8.09 -4.58
N TRP A 45 7.95 8.16 -5.72
CA TRP A 45 7.42 7.00 -6.41
C TRP A 45 8.50 6.09 -6.98
N ASP A 46 9.68 6.63 -7.30
CA ASP A 46 10.82 5.82 -7.74
C ASP A 46 11.34 4.96 -6.59
N GLN A 47 11.40 5.54 -5.38
CA GLN A 47 11.75 4.79 -4.17
C GLN A 47 10.70 3.72 -3.88
N MET A 48 9.42 4.04 -4.04
CA MET A 48 8.33 3.09 -3.87
C MET A 48 8.50 1.90 -4.81
N MET A 49 8.83 2.16 -6.07
CA MET A 49 9.06 1.10 -7.05
C MET A 49 10.25 0.22 -6.66
N GLY A 50 11.30 0.81 -6.10
CA GLY A 50 12.43 0.06 -5.55
C GLY A 50 12.00 -0.91 -4.46
N TRP A 51 11.10 -0.47 -3.58
CA TRP A 51 10.55 -1.36 -2.55
C TRP A 51 9.68 -2.46 -3.14
N MET A 52 8.89 -2.17 -4.17
CA MET A 52 8.10 -3.19 -4.87
C MET A 52 8.94 -4.33 -5.38
N VAL A 53 10.12 -4.01 -5.91
CA VAL A 53 11.05 -5.01 -6.47
C VAL A 53 11.77 -5.79 -5.36
N ALA A 54 12.22 -5.08 -4.32
CA ALA A 54 13.11 -5.65 -3.29
C ALA A 54 12.38 -6.32 -2.13
N ALA A 55 11.19 -5.85 -1.77
CA ALA A 55 10.48 -6.36 -0.62
C ALA A 55 9.89 -7.75 -0.87
N ASN A 56 9.97 -8.61 0.14
CA ASN A 56 9.34 -9.93 0.11
C ASN A 56 8.03 -9.86 0.89
N VAL A 57 6.92 -10.04 0.17
CA VAL A 57 5.57 -9.99 0.76
C VAL A 57 5.05 -11.40 0.96
N GLU A 58 4.63 -11.70 2.20
CA GLU A 58 4.08 -13.01 2.58
C GLU A 58 2.69 -12.84 3.16
N LYS A 59 1.86 -13.87 2.99
CA LYS A 59 0.53 -13.95 3.61
C LYS A 59 -0.34 -12.73 3.32
N HIS A 60 -0.19 -12.16 2.13
CA HIS A 60 -0.97 -11.02 1.70
C HIS A 60 -2.44 -11.42 1.54
N ARG A 61 -3.33 -10.68 2.17
CA ARG A 61 -4.76 -10.97 2.11
C ARG A 61 -5.59 -9.69 2.21
N CYS A 62 -6.73 -9.72 1.54
CA CYS A 62 -7.76 -8.71 1.70
C CYS A 62 -8.69 -9.18 2.83
N ILE A 63 -8.78 -8.41 3.90
CA ILE A 63 -9.66 -8.72 5.02
C ILE A 63 -11.09 -8.30 4.70
N TYR A 64 -11.24 -7.14 4.04
CA TYR A 64 -12.54 -6.59 3.70
C TYR A 64 -12.41 -5.63 2.51
N GLU A 65 -13.38 -5.69 1.61
CA GLU A 65 -13.47 -4.76 0.49
C GLU A 65 -14.92 -4.44 0.19
N ASN A 66 -15.21 -3.13 0.04
CA ASN A 66 -16.48 -2.66 -0.48
C ASN A 66 -16.21 -1.39 -1.32
N ASP A 67 -17.26 -0.64 -1.68
CA ASP A 67 -17.10 0.55 -2.49
C ASP A 67 -16.41 1.72 -1.77
N ASP A 68 -16.30 1.66 -0.45
CA ASP A 68 -15.76 2.74 0.38
C ASP A 68 -14.40 2.42 0.98
N LEU A 69 -14.08 1.15 1.20
CA LEU A 69 -12.90 0.72 1.94
C LEU A 69 -12.27 -0.54 1.36
N ILE A 70 -10.94 -0.60 1.47
CA ILE A 70 -10.18 -1.85 1.32
C ILE A 70 -9.33 -1.99 2.59
N VAL A 71 -9.41 -3.15 3.25
CA VAL A 71 -8.57 -3.48 4.40
C VAL A 71 -7.71 -4.67 4.05
N GLU A 72 -6.40 -4.51 4.11
CA GLU A 72 -5.47 -5.59 3.79
C GLU A 72 -4.44 -5.79 4.88
N HIS A 73 -3.91 -7.00 4.94
CA HIS A 73 -2.84 -7.37 5.86
C HIS A 73 -1.78 -8.17 5.12
N GLN A 74 -0.52 -7.94 5.49
CA GLN A 74 0.60 -8.68 4.92
C GLN A 74 1.75 -8.73 5.90
N ILE A 75 2.66 -9.68 5.67
CA ILE A 75 3.96 -9.71 6.32
C ILE A 75 4.95 -9.26 5.26
N ILE A 76 5.74 -8.24 5.55
CA ILE A 76 6.74 -7.73 4.62
C ILE A 76 8.13 -7.96 5.19
N GLY A 77 9.02 -8.50 4.35
CA GLY A 77 10.43 -8.70 4.68
C GLY A 77 11.31 -7.77 3.86
N TYR A 78 12.32 -7.20 4.50
CA TYR A 78 13.27 -6.28 3.88
C TYR A 78 14.61 -6.95 3.65
N GLU A 79 15.46 -6.36 2.81
CA GLU A 79 16.79 -6.87 2.51
C GLU A 79 17.66 -6.98 3.76
N SER A 80 17.43 -6.12 4.75
CA SER A 80 18.14 -6.17 6.04
C SER A 80 17.86 -7.44 6.85
N GLY A 81 16.81 -8.19 6.49
CA GLY A 81 16.32 -9.32 7.25
C GLY A 81 15.20 -8.97 8.23
N ASP A 82 14.91 -7.69 8.40
CA ASP A 82 13.81 -7.26 9.26
C ASP A 82 12.46 -7.62 8.62
N ARG A 83 11.49 -7.92 9.48
CA ARG A 83 10.12 -8.24 9.05
C ARG A 83 9.12 -7.43 9.86
N GLU A 84 8.02 -7.07 9.20
CA GLU A 84 6.93 -6.33 9.83
C GLU A 84 5.59 -6.91 9.42
N ALA A 85 4.63 -6.87 10.35
CA ALA A 85 3.22 -7.09 10.00
C ALA A 85 2.61 -5.74 9.65
N LEU A 86 2.02 -5.64 8.47
CA LEU A 86 1.39 -4.40 8.00
C LEU A 86 -0.12 -4.57 7.92
N MET A 87 -0.84 -3.63 8.54
CA MET A 87 -2.27 -3.44 8.35
C MET A 87 -2.46 -2.16 7.56
N LEU A 88 -3.09 -2.26 6.40
CA LEU A 88 -3.36 -1.12 5.55
C LEU A 88 -4.87 -0.93 5.39
N VAL A 89 -5.34 0.27 5.66
CA VAL A 89 -6.72 0.66 5.41
C VAL A 89 -6.72 1.73 4.33
N HIS A 90 -7.36 1.40 3.20
CA HIS A 90 -7.49 2.33 2.08
C HIS A 90 -8.92 2.86 2.06
N VAL A 91 -9.06 4.17 2.19
CA VAL A 91 -10.35 4.85 2.03
C VAL A 91 -10.51 5.23 0.56
N LEU A 92 -11.63 4.88 -0.03
CA LEU A 92 -11.87 5.10 -1.46
C LEU A 92 -12.68 6.38 -1.69
N LYS A 93 -12.42 7.03 -2.83
CA LYS A 93 -13.15 8.18 -3.30
C LYS A 93 -13.19 8.12 -4.82
N ASP A 94 -14.38 8.24 -5.39
CA ASP A 94 -14.57 8.15 -6.84
C ASP A 94 -14.03 6.84 -7.45
N GLY A 95 -14.11 5.75 -6.68
CA GLY A 95 -13.63 4.43 -7.11
C GLY A 95 -12.12 4.27 -7.08
N LEU A 96 -11.38 5.20 -6.48
CA LEU A 96 -9.91 5.18 -6.41
C LEU A 96 -9.45 5.26 -4.95
N ILE A 97 -8.23 4.81 -4.70
CA ILE A 97 -7.63 4.90 -3.37
C ILE A 97 -7.28 6.37 -3.09
N TRP A 98 -7.98 6.96 -2.13
CA TRP A 98 -7.79 8.36 -1.77
C TRP A 98 -6.88 8.54 -0.56
N ARG A 99 -6.98 7.64 0.43
CA ARG A 99 -6.20 7.73 1.66
C ARG A 99 -5.81 6.33 2.11
N THR A 100 -4.55 6.14 2.41
CA THR A 100 -4.05 4.91 3.02
C THR A 100 -3.56 5.20 4.41
N GLU A 101 -4.04 4.42 5.38
CA GLU A 101 -3.53 4.46 6.75
C GLU A 101 -2.77 3.16 7.00
N SER A 102 -1.51 3.29 7.39
CA SER A 102 -0.61 2.16 7.56
C SER A 102 -0.22 1.99 9.03
N GLY A 103 -0.47 0.80 9.56
CA GLY A 103 0.04 0.38 10.85
C GLY A 103 1.05 -0.74 10.68
N ALA A 104 2.26 -0.56 11.24
CA ALA A 104 3.34 -1.54 11.12
C ALA A 104 3.74 -2.03 12.51
N THR A 105 3.86 -3.36 12.66
CA THR A 105 4.33 -3.98 13.89
C THR A 105 5.60 -4.78 13.58
N PRO A 106 6.76 -4.41 14.17
CA PRO A 106 7.98 -5.18 13.97
C PRO A 106 7.83 -6.62 14.48
N LEU A 107 8.39 -7.57 13.75
CA LEU A 107 8.40 -8.97 14.13
C LEU A 107 9.80 -9.35 14.57
N SER A 108 9.87 -10.03 15.69
CA SER A 108 11.14 -10.50 16.23
C SER A 108 11.55 -11.84 15.66
#